data_22079e4e9d7b067d0b0287ac726d1170
#
_entry.id   22079e4e9d7b067d0b0287ac726d1170
#
_cell.length_a   1.000
_cell.length_b   1.000
_cell.length_c   1.000
_cell.angle_alpha   90.00
_cell.angle_beta   90.00
_cell.angle_gamma   90.00
#
_symmetry.space_group_name_H-M   'P 1'
#
loop_
_entity.id
_entity.type
_entity.pdbx_description
1 polymer ?
#
loop_
_entity_poly.entity_id
_entity_poly.type
_entity_poly.pdbx_seq_one_letter_code
_entity_poly.pdbx_strand_id
1 'polypeptide(L)' 'MNDAEIRQLVASVLAGIAPEADLASVGDGEDLREALDLDSMDFQNFVIGLHRGSGHPIPEADYPKLFTLRGVLAYLG' A
#
# COMPACT_ATOMS: atom_id res chain seq x y z
N MET A 1 3.52 -7.36 11.92
CA MET A 1 2.49 -8.04 11.11
C MET A 1 3.16 -9.08 10.22
N ASN A 2 2.48 -10.19 9.94
CA ASN A 2 3.00 -11.16 8.98
C ASN A 2 2.55 -10.79 7.55
N ASP A 3 3.09 -11.48 6.55
CA ASP A 3 2.80 -11.22 5.14
C ASP A 3 1.30 -11.24 4.83
N ALA A 4 0.59 -12.24 5.33
CA ALA A 4 -0.84 -12.37 5.06
C ALA A 4 -1.64 -11.21 5.62
N GLU A 5 -1.29 -10.76 6.81
CA GLU A 5 -1.95 -9.62 7.45
C GLU A 5 -1.67 -8.32 6.70
N ILE A 6 -0.43 -8.12 6.25
CA ILE A 6 -0.05 -6.93 5.50
C ILE A 6 -0.77 -6.91 4.15
N ARG A 7 -0.80 -8.04 3.43
CA ARG A 7 -1.50 -8.13 2.14
C ARG A 7 -2.99 -7.85 2.31
N GLN A 8 -3.59 -8.34 3.38
CA GLN A 8 -4.98 -8.09 3.70
C GLN A 8 -5.24 -6.62 3.98
N LEU A 9 -4.36 -5.98 4.75
CA LEU A 9 -4.44 -4.55 5.04
C LEU A 9 -4.33 -3.73 3.76
N VAL A 10 -3.37 -4.04 2.91
CA VAL A 10 -3.19 -3.34 1.62
C VAL A 10 -4.44 -3.45 0.78
N ALA A 11 -5.00 -4.66 0.65
CA ALA A 11 -6.22 -4.88 -0.12
C ALA A 11 -7.40 -4.08 0.45
N SER A 12 -7.54 -4.06 1.76
CA SER A 12 -8.60 -3.34 2.44
C SER A 12 -8.50 -1.83 2.23
N VAL A 13 -7.29 -1.28 2.34
CA VAL A 13 -7.05 0.15 2.12
C VAL A 13 -7.34 0.53 0.67
N LEU A 14 -6.85 -0.28 -0.27
CA LEU A 14 -7.07 -0.02 -1.70
C LEU A 14 -8.54 -0.13 -2.09
N ALA A 15 -9.31 -1.00 -1.44
CA ALA A 15 -10.74 -1.11 -1.70
C ALA A 15 -11.49 0.19 -1.43
N GLY A 16 -11.01 1.00 -0.50
CA GLY A 16 -11.60 2.30 -0.19
C GLY A 16 -11.11 3.44 -1.09
N ILE A 17 -10.02 3.22 -1.84
CA ILE A 17 -9.42 4.25 -2.69
C ILE A 17 -9.71 3.96 -4.17
N ALA A 18 -9.52 2.72 -4.58
CA ALA A 18 -9.68 2.26 -5.95
C ALA A 18 -10.42 0.93 -5.92
N PRO A 19 -11.76 0.95 -5.82
CA PRO A 19 -12.55 -0.28 -5.64
C PRO A 19 -12.38 -1.29 -6.79
N GLU A 20 -11.97 -0.81 -7.95
CA GLU A 20 -11.77 -1.65 -9.14
C GLU A 20 -10.39 -2.28 -9.18
N ALA A 21 -9.49 -1.88 -8.27
CA ALA A 21 -8.13 -2.38 -8.26
C ALA A 21 -8.11 -3.86 -7.88
N ASP A 22 -7.34 -4.64 -8.65
CA ASP A 22 -7.12 -6.05 -8.37
C ASP A 22 -5.68 -6.26 -7.95
N LEU A 23 -5.45 -6.30 -6.64
CA LEU A 23 -4.11 -6.47 -6.09
C LEU A 23 -3.47 -7.78 -6.53
N ALA A 24 -4.27 -8.81 -6.77
CA ALA A 24 -3.76 -10.10 -7.20
C ALA A 24 -3.11 -10.06 -8.59
N SER A 25 -3.49 -9.07 -9.41
CA SER A 25 -2.90 -8.91 -10.75
C SER A 25 -1.62 -8.08 -10.74
N VAL A 26 -1.22 -7.54 -9.59
CA VAL A 26 -0.04 -6.69 -9.47
C VAL A 26 1.12 -7.50 -8.92
N GLY A 27 2.26 -7.45 -9.62
CA GLY A 27 3.48 -8.10 -9.13
C GLY A 27 4.06 -7.37 -7.92
N ASP A 28 4.70 -8.12 -7.04
CA ASP A 28 5.23 -7.56 -5.78
C ASP A 28 6.25 -6.43 -6.01
N GLY A 29 6.94 -6.43 -7.14
CA GLY A 29 7.92 -5.42 -7.48
C GLY A 29 7.40 -4.31 -8.39
N GLU A 30 6.13 -4.34 -8.78
CA GLU A 30 5.55 -3.29 -9.62
C GLU A 30 5.22 -2.05 -8.80
N ASP A 31 5.33 -0.88 -9.42
CA ASP A 31 4.94 0.37 -8.80
C ASP A 31 3.41 0.42 -8.70
N LEU A 32 2.90 0.46 -7.47
CA LEU A 32 1.47 0.45 -7.21
C LEU A 32 0.76 1.66 -7.83
N ARG A 33 1.43 2.80 -7.90
CA ARG A 33 0.84 4.02 -8.46
C ARG A 33 0.58 3.85 -9.95
N GLU A 34 1.49 3.20 -10.67
CA GLU A 34 1.35 2.94 -12.09
C GLU A 34 0.40 1.79 -12.36
N ALA A 35 0.57 0.69 -11.63
CA ALA A 35 -0.23 -0.52 -11.84
C ALA A 35 -1.71 -0.30 -11.56
N LEU A 36 -2.03 0.55 -10.58
CA LEU A 36 -3.40 0.81 -10.14
C LEU A 36 -3.90 2.21 -10.50
N ASP A 37 -3.11 2.96 -11.26
CA ASP A 37 -3.45 4.31 -11.71
C ASP A 37 -3.79 5.23 -10.53
N LEU A 38 -2.96 5.21 -9.50
CA LEU A 38 -3.13 6.06 -8.32
C LEU A 38 -2.48 7.42 -8.54
N ASP A 39 -3.21 8.49 -8.31
CA ASP A 39 -2.64 9.83 -8.32
C ASP A 39 -1.96 10.13 -6.95
N SER A 40 -1.42 11.33 -6.80
CA SER A 40 -0.69 11.69 -5.58
C SER A 40 -1.59 11.70 -4.34
N MET A 41 -2.85 12.10 -4.49
CA MET A 41 -3.80 12.09 -3.37
C MET A 41 -4.22 10.66 -3.02
N ASP A 42 -4.43 9.81 -4.01
CA ASP A 42 -4.74 8.40 -3.78
C ASP A 42 -3.61 7.73 -3.03
N PHE A 43 -2.37 7.99 -3.43
CA PHE A 43 -1.21 7.42 -2.77
C PHE A 43 -1.08 7.92 -1.33
N GLN A 44 -1.33 9.21 -1.09
CA GLN A 44 -1.31 9.77 0.25
C GLN A 44 -2.36 9.09 1.13
N ASN A 45 -3.57 8.90 0.62
CA ASN A 45 -4.63 8.20 1.33
C ASN A 45 -4.26 6.74 1.60
N PHE A 46 -3.56 6.10 0.67
CA PHE A 46 -3.04 4.74 0.85
C PHE A 46 -2.09 4.67 2.05
N VAL A 47 -1.14 5.60 2.13
CA VAL A 47 -0.19 5.65 3.24
C VAL A 47 -0.90 5.91 4.57
N ILE A 48 -1.86 6.83 4.58
CA ILE A 48 -2.65 7.12 5.78
C ILE A 48 -3.40 5.87 6.24
N GLY A 49 -4.00 5.12 5.31
CA GLY A 49 -4.69 3.88 5.61
C GLY A 49 -3.77 2.82 6.18
N LEU A 50 -2.56 2.69 5.63
CA LEU A 50 -1.55 1.77 6.16
C LEU A 50 -1.11 2.16 7.57
N HIS A 51 -0.93 3.46 7.82
CA HIS A 51 -0.58 3.95 9.14
C HIS A 51 -1.67 3.60 10.17
N ARG A 52 -2.92 3.89 9.83
CA ARG A 52 -4.04 3.63 10.73
C ARG A 52 -4.26 2.15 11.00
N GLY A 53 -4.17 1.34 9.95
CA GLY A 53 -4.43 -0.09 10.06
C GLY A 53 -3.32 -0.87 10.74
N SER A 54 -2.07 -0.42 10.63
CA SER A 54 -0.91 -1.08 11.23
C SER A 54 -0.51 -0.50 12.58
N GLY A 55 -0.89 0.75 12.86
CA GLY A 55 -0.40 1.49 14.01
C GLY A 55 1.07 1.90 13.88
N HIS A 56 1.67 1.74 12.71
CA HIS A 56 3.08 2.04 12.46
C HIS A 56 3.23 3.46 11.90
N PRO A 57 4.01 4.33 12.55
CA PRO A 57 4.23 5.68 12.03
C PRO A 57 4.95 5.63 10.67
N ILE A 58 4.47 6.42 9.71
CA ILE A 58 5.06 6.47 8.38
C ILE A 58 5.35 7.92 8.04
N PRO A 59 6.58 8.40 8.30
CA PRO A 59 6.96 9.76 7.93
C PRO A 59 7.05 9.92 6.41
N GLU A 60 6.83 11.13 5.93
CA GLU A 60 6.82 11.42 4.51
C GLU A 60 8.11 10.99 3.80
N ALA A 61 9.24 11.10 4.47
CA ALA A 61 10.52 10.68 3.93
C ALA A 61 10.56 9.19 3.56
N ASP A 62 9.69 8.38 4.17
CA ASP A 62 9.62 6.94 3.92
C ASP A 62 8.61 6.55 2.85
N TYR A 63 7.85 7.50 2.31
CA TYR A 63 6.84 7.21 1.29
C TYR A 63 7.38 6.43 0.09
N PRO A 64 8.58 6.73 -0.45
CA PRO A 64 9.12 5.95 -1.56
C PRO A 64 9.31 4.46 -1.26
N LYS A 65 9.47 4.10 0.00
CA LYS A 65 9.61 2.69 0.40
C LYS A 65 8.32 1.91 0.20
N LEU A 66 7.20 2.61 0.05
CA LEU A 66 5.87 2.01 -0.06
C LEU A 66 5.34 2.01 -1.50
N PHE A 67 6.18 2.33 -2.48
CA PHE A 67 5.76 2.36 -3.89
C PHE A 67 5.45 0.98 -4.46
N THR A 68 5.95 -0.08 -3.83
CA THR A 68 5.71 -1.47 -4.25
C THR A 68 5.17 -2.28 -3.10
N LEU A 69 4.46 -3.36 -3.42
CA LEU A 69 3.99 -4.28 -2.38
C LEU A 69 5.16 -4.89 -1.61
N ARG A 70 6.25 -5.24 -2.31
CA ARG A 70 7.46 -5.75 -1.66
C ARG A 70 7.99 -4.76 -0.63
N GLY A 71 7.99 -3.47 -0.96
CA GLY A 71 8.41 -2.43 -0.03
C GLY A 71 7.50 -2.32 1.18
N VAL A 72 6.19 -2.42 0.98
CA VAL A 72 5.23 -2.40 2.08
C VAL A 72 5.44 -3.61 3.01
N LEU A 73 5.62 -4.80 2.43
CA LEU A 73 5.88 -6.00 3.22
C LEU A 73 7.15 -5.87 4.06
N ALA A 74 8.21 -5.30 3.50
CA ALA A 74 9.46 -5.08 4.22
C ALA A 74 9.31 -4.02 5.30
N TYR A 75 8.52 -2.99 5.05
CA TYR A 75 8.36 -1.86 5.96
C TYR A 75 7.52 -2.22 7.18
N LEU A 76 6.43 -2.94 6.98
CA LEU A 76 5.48 -3.30 8.04
C LEU A 76 5.73 -4.67 8.64
N GLY A 77 6.56 -5.46 8.00
CA GLY A 77 6.89 -6.82 8.45
C GLY A 77 7.82 -6.90 9.64
#